data_213dded663c5fea55475e97f78857887
#
_entry.id   213dded663c5fea55475e97f78857887
#
_cell.length_a   1.000
_cell.length_b   1.000
_cell.length_c   1.000
_cell.angle_alpha   90.00
_cell.angle_beta   90.00
_cell.angle_gamma   90.00
#
_symmetry.space_group_name_H-M   'P 1'
#
loop_
_entity.id
_entity.type
_entity.pdbx_description
1 polymer ?
#
loop_
_entity_poly.entity_id
_entity_poly.type
_entity_poly.pdbx_seq_one_letter_code
_entity_poly.pdbx_strand_id
1 'polypeptide(L)'
;MAGIDIHHPHSMPIAKAREAVEDVARKLAERFDFEYGWDGDDMHFKRAGVDGNIAVTPKELHVTAKLGFLLSALQGTVEQEIRKVLDEKFS
;
A
#
# COMPACT_ATOMS: atom_id res chain seq x y z
N MET A 1 -14.52 8.99 9.31
CA MET A 1 -14.08 8.28 8.09
C MET A 1 -12.94 7.35 8.43
N ALA A 2 -13.02 6.13 7.97
CA ALA A 2 -11.95 5.19 8.16
C ALA A 2 -10.84 5.44 7.13
N GLY A 3 -9.59 5.46 7.59
CA GLY A 3 -8.46 5.68 6.71
C GLY A 3 -7.21 5.04 7.26
N ILE A 4 -6.31 4.70 6.36
CA ILE A 4 -5.00 4.13 6.69
C ILE A 4 -3.94 5.15 6.31
N ASP A 5 -2.98 5.35 7.19
CA ASP A 5 -1.86 6.27 6.95
C ASP A 5 -0.62 5.64 7.58
N ILE A 6 0.26 5.09 6.75
CA ILE A 6 1.44 4.37 7.19
C ILE A 6 2.67 5.03 6.59
N HIS A 7 3.64 5.36 7.45
CA HIS A 7 4.97 5.78 7.02
C HIS A 7 5.94 4.65 7.32
N HIS A 8 6.55 4.10 6.27
CA HIS A 8 7.48 2.97 6.42
C HIS A 8 8.85 3.38 5.90
N PRO A 9 9.82 3.65 6.80
CA PRO A 9 11.16 4.05 6.37
C PRO A 9 11.89 2.93 5.64
N HIS A 10 12.69 3.31 4.66
CA HIS A 10 13.56 2.36 3.98
C HIS A 10 14.83 3.05 3.52
N SER A 11 15.82 2.27 3.11
CA SER A 11 17.10 2.77 2.63
C SER A 11 17.45 2.24 1.24
N MET A 12 16.46 1.77 0.48
CA MET A 12 16.68 1.27 -0.88
C MET A 12 16.74 2.40 -1.90
N PRO A 13 17.49 2.25 -3.00
CA PRO A 13 17.35 3.13 -4.15
C PRO A 13 15.90 3.15 -4.63
N ILE A 14 15.47 4.28 -5.18
CA ILE A 14 14.06 4.45 -5.55
C ILE A 14 13.59 3.40 -6.56
N ALA A 15 14.46 3.01 -7.50
CA ALA A 15 14.11 1.99 -8.49
C ALA A 15 13.80 0.65 -7.83
N LYS A 16 14.61 0.26 -6.84
CA LYS A 16 14.39 -0.99 -6.12
C LYS A 16 13.18 -0.90 -5.20
N ALA A 17 12.96 0.27 -4.59
CA ALA A 17 11.78 0.50 -3.77
C ALA A 17 10.51 0.36 -4.61
N ARG A 18 10.51 0.87 -5.85
CA ARG A 18 9.37 0.72 -6.75
C ARG A 18 9.11 -0.75 -7.10
N GLU A 19 10.15 -1.53 -7.36
CA GLU A 19 10.00 -2.96 -7.62
C GLU A 19 9.39 -3.68 -6.42
N ALA A 20 9.83 -3.36 -5.22
CA ALA A 20 9.31 -3.97 -4.01
C ALA A 20 7.85 -3.57 -3.78
N VAL A 21 7.49 -2.31 -4.05
CA VAL A 21 6.11 -1.85 -3.96
C VAL A 21 5.23 -2.55 -5.00
N GLU A 22 5.76 -2.78 -6.20
CA GLU A 22 5.05 -3.55 -7.23
C GLU A 22 4.73 -4.96 -6.74
N ASP A 23 5.67 -5.62 -6.07
CA ASP A 23 5.43 -6.94 -5.47
C ASP A 23 4.37 -6.89 -4.37
N VAL A 24 4.41 -5.85 -3.54
CA VAL A 24 3.40 -5.63 -2.51
C VAL A 24 2.02 -5.48 -3.15
N ALA A 25 1.94 -4.65 -4.19
CA ALA A 25 0.68 -4.42 -4.91
C ALA A 25 0.14 -5.71 -5.50
N ARG A 26 1.02 -6.53 -6.07
CA ARG A 26 0.62 -7.81 -6.66
C ARG A 26 0.04 -8.75 -5.61
N LYS A 27 0.69 -8.84 -4.45
CA LYS A 27 0.21 -9.68 -3.36
C LYS A 27 -1.14 -9.19 -2.81
N LEU A 28 -1.30 -7.89 -2.65
CA LEU A 28 -2.56 -7.32 -2.20
C LEU A 28 -3.66 -7.52 -3.24
N ALA A 29 -3.32 -7.40 -4.53
CA ALA A 29 -4.28 -7.65 -5.60
C ALA A 29 -4.80 -9.08 -5.58
N GLU A 30 -3.91 -10.05 -5.33
CA GLU A 30 -4.30 -11.46 -5.24
C GLU A 30 -5.18 -11.74 -4.02
N ARG A 31 -4.85 -11.12 -2.87
CA ARG A 31 -5.58 -11.39 -1.63
C ARG A 31 -6.90 -10.65 -1.51
N PHE A 32 -6.93 -9.41 -1.97
CA PHE A 32 -8.06 -8.50 -1.78
C PHE A 32 -8.71 -8.06 -3.08
N ASP A 33 -8.27 -8.59 -4.21
CA ASP A 33 -8.84 -8.29 -5.52
C ASP A 33 -8.72 -6.80 -5.88
N PHE A 34 -7.57 -6.20 -5.60
CA PHE A 34 -7.29 -4.81 -5.96
C PHE A 34 -6.86 -4.69 -7.42
N GLU A 35 -7.18 -3.57 -8.02
CA GLU A 35 -6.54 -3.10 -9.24
C GLU A 35 -5.49 -2.08 -8.85
N TYR A 36 -4.36 -2.02 -9.57
CA TYR A 36 -3.33 -1.05 -9.28
C TYR A 36 -2.66 -0.54 -10.55
N GLY A 37 -2.03 0.63 -10.43
CA GLY A 37 -1.30 1.26 -11.52
C GLY A 37 -0.35 2.31 -10.99
N TRP A 38 0.58 2.74 -11.82
CA TRP A 38 1.59 3.72 -11.46
C TRP A 38 1.33 5.06 -12.12
N ASP A 39 1.66 6.13 -11.38
CA ASP A 39 1.68 7.50 -11.88
C ASP A 39 2.95 8.15 -11.31
N GLY A 40 4.03 8.18 -12.10
CA GLY A 40 5.33 8.60 -11.59
C GLY A 40 5.82 7.63 -10.52
N ASP A 41 6.13 8.14 -9.34
CA ASP A 41 6.57 7.35 -8.20
C ASP A 41 5.43 7.04 -7.22
N ASP A 42 4.19 7.29 -7.62
CA ASP A 42 3.01 6.95 -6.85
C ASP A 42 2.32 5.74 -7.45
N MET A 43 2.03 4.76 -6.60
CA MET A 43 1.26 3.60 -7.02
C MET A 43 -0.14 3.74 -6.45
N HIS A 44 -1.15 3.68 -7.31
CA HIS A 44 -2.54 3.73 -6.91
C HIS A 44 -3.11 2.31 -6.85
N PHE A 45 -3.87 2.02 -5.81
CA PHE A 45 -4.59 0.76 -5.75
C PHE A 45 -6.04 1.02 -5.36
N LYS A 46 -6.93 0.20 -5.91
CA LYS A 46 -8.36 0.48 -5.83
C LYS A 46 -9.17 -0.79 -5.94
N ARG A 47 -10.25 -0.84 -5.18
CA ARG A 47 -11.32 -1.82 -5.34
C ARG A 47 -12.61 -1.19 -4.83
N ALA A 48 -13.74 -1.89 -5.00
CA ALA A 48 -15.00 -1.39 -4.46
C ALA A 48 -14.86 -1.15 -2.95
N GLY A 49 -15.05 0.09 -2.53
CA GLY A 49 -14.98 0.47 -1.12
C GLY A 49 -13.58 0.80 -0.62
N VAL A 50 -12.55 0.69 -1.45
CA VAL A 50 -11.18 1.04 -1.06
C VAL A 50 -10.51 1.86 -2.15
N ASP A 51 -9.84 2.94 -1.77
CA ASP A 51 -9.09 3.78 -2.67
C ASP A 51 -7.80 4.17 -1.96
N GLY A 52 -6.66 3.72 -2.47
CA GLY A 52 -5.39 3.91 -1.80
C GLY A 52 -4.26 4.32 -2.71
N ASN A 53 -3.16 4.69 -2.09
CA ASN A 53 -1.98 5.19 -2.76
C ASN A 53 -0.73 4.88 -1.96
N ILE A 54 0.36 4.52 -2.65
CA ILE A 54 1.67 4.36 -2.04
C ILE A 54 2.63 5.33 -2.73
N ALA A 55 3.06 6.34 -2.00
CA ALA A 55 4.06 7.29 -2.50
C ALA A 55 5.45 6.74 -2.17
N VAL A 56 6.26 6.54 -3.20
CA VAL A 56 7.62 6.03 -3.05
C VAL A 56 8.59 7.19 -3.03
N THR A 57 9.33 7.33 -1.94
CA THR A 57 10.39 8.34 -1.82
C THR A 57 11.72 7.64 -1.54
N PRO A 58 12.85 8.34 -1.67
CA PRO A 58 14.15 7.72 -1.35
C PRO A 58 14.32 7.32 0.11
N LYS A 59 13.50 7.86 1.01
CA LYS A 59 13.65 7.64 2.45
C LYS A 59 12.53 6.84 3.08
N GLU A 60 11.35 6.87 2.49
CA GLU A 60 10.21 6.17 3.08
C GLU A 60 9.14 5.84 2.04
N LEU A 61 8.25 4.95 2.43
CA LEU A 61 7.01 4.70 1.72
C LEU A 61 5.89 5.33 2.53
N HIS A 62 5.02 6.07 1.88
CA HIS A 62 3.85 6.65 2.52
C HIS A 62 2.61 5.99 1.95
N VAL A 63 1.96 5.15 2.74
CA VAL A 63 0.77 4.43 2.32
C VAL A 63 -0.44 5.13 2.89
N THR A 64 -1.36 5.53 2.02
CA THR A 64 -2.64 6.09 2.43
C THR A 64 -3.77 5.31 1.78
N ALA A 65 -4.86 5.14 2.48
CA ALA A 65 -6.03 4.45 1.92
C ALA A 65 -7.28 4.97 2.60
N LYS A 66 -8.35 5.06 1.82
CA LYS A 66 -9.69 5.38 2.31
C LYS A 66 -10.56 4.16 2.15
N LEU A 67 -11.23 3.77 3.23
CA LEU A 67 -12.14 2.62 3.22
C LEU A 67 -13.57 3.12 3.29
N GLY A 68 -14.44 2.58 2.44
CA GLY A 68 -15.85 2.88 2.47
C GLY A 68 -16.48 2.36 3.76
N PHE A 69 -17.71 2.80 4.01
CA PHE A 69 -18.42 2.50 5.24
C PHE A 69 -18.46 1.00 5.57
N LEU A 70 -18.73 0.17 4.56
CA LEU A 70 -18.85 -1.27 4.79
C LEU A 70 -17.53 -1.95 5.13
N LEU A 71 -16.41 -1.37 4.69
CA LEU A 71 -15.09 -1.95 4.92
C LEU A 71 -14.34 -1.30 6.09
N SER A 72 -14.92 -0.27 6.69
CA SER A 72 -14.25 0.42 7.80
C SER A 72 -14.00 -0.50 8.99
N ALA A 73 -14.86 -1.47 9.20
CA ALA A 73 -14.68 -2.46 10.27
C ALA A 73 -13.47 -3.37 10.02
N LEU A 74 -13.01 -3.48 8.78
CA LEU A 74 -11.86 -4.29 8.40
C LEU A 74 -10.57 -3.49 8.33
N GLN A 75 -10.61 -2.20 8.67
CA GLN A 75 -9.45 -1.33 8.56
C GLN A 75 -8.21 -1.89 9.28
N GLY A 76 -8.38 -2.36 10.51
CA GLY A 76 -7.28 -2.92 11.28
C GLY A 76 -6.65 -4.14 10.61
N THR A 77 -7.48 -5.02 10.06
CA THR A 77 -7.01 -6.21 9.35
C THR A 77 -6.25 -5.83 8.09
N VAL A 78 -6.78 -4.90 7.30
CA VAL A 78 -6.12 -4.45 6.07
C VAL A 78 -4.80 -3.76 6.40
N GLU A 79 -4.80 -2.89 7.40
CA GLU A 79 -3.58 -2.18 7.80
C GLU A 79 -2.51 -3.15 8.27
N GLN A 80 -2.86 -4.15 9.07
CA GLN A 80 -1.91 -5.15 9.54
C GLN A 80 -1.31 -5.96 8.38
N GLU A 81 -2.13 -6.31 7.39
CA GLU A 81 -1.66 -7.04 6.23
C GLU A 81 -0.68 -6.20 5.41
N ILE A 82 -0.99 -4.92 5.22
CA ILE A 82 -0.08 -4.01 4.52
C ILE A 82 1.24 -3.90 5.27
N ARG A 83 1.21 -3.68 6.59
CA ARG A 83 2.42 -3.57 7.40
C ARG A 83 3.25 -4.86 7.35
N LYS A 84 2.60 -6.00 7.39
CA LYS A 84 3.27 -7.29 7.33
C LYS A 84 4.00 -7.48 6.01
N VAL A 85 3.34 -7.17 4.90
CA VAL A 85 3.96 -7.32 3.58
C VAL A 85 5.10 -6.32 3.42
N LEU A 86 4.95 -5.09 3.90
CA LEU A 86 6.02 -4.09 3.87
C LEU A 86 7.23 -4.55 4.70
N ASP A 87 7.01 -5.10 5.88
CA ASP A 87 8.09 -5.60 6.72
C ASP A 87 8.85 -6.73 6.04
N GLU A 88 8.14 -7.64 5.36
CA GLU A 88 8.77 -8.72 4.62
C GLU A 88 9.67 -8.21 3.50
N LYS A 89 9.28 -7.11 2.85
CA LYS A 89 10.00 -6.60 1.68
C LYS A 89 11.08 -5.58 2.03
N PHE A 90 10.92 -4.85 3.14
CA PHE A 90 11.78 -3.71 3.47
C PHE A 90 12.49 -3.83 4.81
N SER A 91 12.39 -4.96 5.47
CA SER A 91 13.07 -5.15 6.76
C SER A 91 14.53 -5.58 6.62
#